data_82cb81a6b87102fa22643c001e43981d
#
_entry.id   82cb81a6b87102fa22643c001e43981d
#
_cell.length_a   1.000
_cell.length_b   1.000
_cell.length_c   1.000
_cell.angle_alpha   90.00
_cell.angle_beta   90.00
_cell.angle_gamma   90.00
#
_symmetry.space_group_name_H-M   'P 1'
#
loop_
_entity.id
_entity.type
_entity.pdbx_description
1 polymer ?
#
loop_
_entity_poly.entity_id
_entity_poly.type
_entity_poly.pdbx_seq_one_letter_code
_entity_poly.pdbx_strand_id
1 'polypeptide(L)'
;MPHMPATGVSGVDLYTMDCNGQQYWCAANYQFGDTVRYTYNDLTYRNTHDKGNEFTLYLPLYNGVKSLQIGVPKGSRFDFVRPSVEKPVVIYGTSIAQGACASRPGMAWTNILQRKLDMPVVNLGFSGNGQLDEGFFKLLAEVDAAMYVIDC
;
A
#
# COMPACT_ATOMS: atom_id res chain seq x y z
N MET A 1 5.49 -11.65 -15.82
CA MET A 1 5.44 -10.82 -17.04
C MET A 1 6.75 -10.03 -17.11
N PRO A 2 7.52 -10.08 -18.21
CA PRO A 2 8.89 -9.54 -18.23
C PRO A 2 8.98 -8.01 -18.14
N HIS A 3 7.89 -7.31 -18.38
CA HIS A 3 7.80 -5.84 -18.28
C HIS A 3 7.45 -5.35 -16.88
N MET A 4 7.18 -6.24 -15.93
CA MET A 4 6.78 -5.87 -14.56
C MET A 4 7.91 -6.22 -13.59
N PRO A 5 8.40 -5.26 -12.79
CA PRO A 5 9.46 -5.53 -11.82
C PRO A 5 8.95 -6.44 -10.70
N ALA A 6 9.76 -7.45 -10.33
CA ALA A 6 9.41 -8.39 -9.27
C ALA A 6 9.16 -7.69 -7.92
N THR A 7 9.86 -6.59 -7.66
CA THR A 7 9.67 -5.75 -6.48
C THR A 7 8.27 -5.14 -6.38
N GLY A 8 7.67 -4.75 -7.51
CA GLY A 8 6.29 -4.25 -7.55
C GLY A 8 5.26 -5.36 -7.49
N VAL A 9 5.49 -6.45 -8.23
CA VAL A 9 4.56 -7.59 -8.34
C VAL A 9 4.46 -8.39 -7.05
N SER A 10 5.60 -8.68 -6.39
CA SER A 10 5.71 -9.65 -5.30
C SER A 10 6.35 -9.07 -4.04
N GLY A 11 6.94 -7.89 -4.11
CA GLY A 11 7.65 -7.28 -2.99
C GLY A 11 6.73 -6.57 -2.02
N VAL A 12 7.29 -6.28 -0.84
CA VAL A 12 6.70 -5.35 0.14
C VAL A 12 7.56 -4.10 0.22
N ASP A 13 6.96 -2.99 0.60
CA ASP A 13 7.64 -1.69 0.62
C ASP A 13 7.34 -0.96 1.92
N LEU A 14 8.38 -0.58 2.66
CA LEU A 14 8.25 0.01 3.98
C LEU A 14 8.57 1.51 3.96
N TYR A 15 7.66 2.28 4.53
CA TYR A 15 7.82 3.71 4.76
C TYR A 15 7.75 4.02 6.25
N THR A 16 8.50 5.03 6.69
CA THR A 16 8.39 5.63 8.03
C THR A 16 7.75 7.01 7.93
N MET A 17 7.16 7.48 9.02
CA MET A 17 6.55 8.81 9.09
C MET A 17 7.32 9.69 10.09
N ASP A 18 7.55 10.95 9.74
CA ASP A 18 8.11 11.95 10.67
C ASP A 18 7.03 12.67 11.48
N CYS A 19 7.44 13.56 12.38
CA CYS A 19 6.54 14.33 13.24
C CYS A 19 5.61 15.29 12.49
N ASN A 20 5.89 15.58 11.23
CA ASN A 20 5.06 16.43 10.38
C ASN A 20 4.09 15.60 9.50
N GLY A 21 4.04 14.28 9.66
CA GLY A 21 3.23 13.38 8.83
C GLY A 21 3.86 13.06 7.47
N GLN A 22 5.08 13.52 7.21
CA GLN A 22 5.76 13.23 5.94
C GLN A 22 6.30 11.80 5.94
N GLN A 23 5.95 11.03 4.92
CA GLN A 23 6.39 9.65 4.77
C GLN A 23 7.69 9.56 3.96
N TYR A 24 8.63 8.77 4.46
CA TYR A 24 9.93 8.50 3.85
C TYR A 24 10.10 7.01 3.60
N TRP A 25 10.60 6.70 2.43
CA TRP A 25 10.95 5.34 2.08
C TRP A 25 12.09 4.81 2.96
N CYS A 26 11.91 3.63 3.55
CA CYS A 26 12.94 2.96 4.36
C CYS A 26 13.75 2.00 3.52
N ALA A 27 13.12 0.96 3.01
CA ALA A 27 13.78 -0.08 2.25
C ALA A 27 12.79 -0.91 1.43
N ALA A 28 13.31 -1.53 0.35
CA ALA A 28 12.71 -2.65 -0.34
C ALA A 28 13.62 -3.88 -0.22
N ASN A 29 13.04 -5.05 -0.37
CA ASN A 29 13.75 -6.32 -0.39
C ASN A 29 13.64 -6.97 -1.77
N TYR A 30 14.66 -7.75 -2.12
CA TYR A 30 14.80 -8.38 -3.43
C TYR A 30 14.73 -9.91 -3.34
N GLN A 31 14.19 -10.44 -2.24
CA GLN A 31 13.93 -11.86 -2.07
C GLN A 31 12.46 -12.12 -2.32
N PHE A 32 12.16 -13.09 -3.16
CA PHE A 32 10.81 -13.45 -3.56
C PHE A 32 10.65 -14.97 -3.49
N GLY A 33 9.48 -15.43 -3.10
CA GLY A 33 9.16 -16.86 -2.96
C GLY A 33 7.84 -17.06 -2.22
N ASP A 34 7.48 -18.31 -1.98
CA ASP A 34 6.23 -18.68 -1.30
C ASP A 34 6.20 -18.24 0.17
N THR A 35 7.36 -18.23 0.81
CA THR A 35 7.54 -17.72 2.19
C THR A 35 8.85 -16.94 2.25
N VAL A 36 8.76 -15.68 2.59
CA VAL A 36 9.91 -14.79 2.65
C VAL A 36 9.96 -14.10 4.01
N ARG A 37 11.17 -13.98 4.57
CA ARG A 37 11.42 -13.18 5.77
C ARG A 37 12.22 -11.93 5.37
N TYR A 38 11.65 -10.77 5.65
CA TYR A 38 12.34 -9.49 5.52
C TYR A 38 12.78 -8.99 6.90
N THR A 39 14.00 -8.50 6.99
CA THR A 39 14.54 -7.90 8.21
C THR A 39 14.92 -6.45 7.91
N TYR A 40 14.43 -5.54 8.72
CA TYR A 40 14.73 -4.12 8.63
C TYR A 40 15.48 -3.70 9.89
N ASN A 41 16.67 -3.13 9.71
CA ASN A 41 17.49 -2.62 10.79
C ASN A 41 17.52 -1.09 10.75
N ASP A 42 17.80 -0.47 11.89
CA ASP A 42 18.07 0.98 12.01
C ASP A 42 16.96 1.89 11.42
N LEU A 43 15.69 1.52 11.61
CA LEU A 43 14.54 2.22 11.05
C LEU A 43 14.19 3.55 11.72
N THR A 44 14.84 3.89 12.84
CA THR A 44 14.36 4.95 13.74
C THR A 44 14.92 6.34 13.47
N TYR A 45 15.91 6.46 12.60
CA TYR A 45 16.67 7.73 12.46
C TYR A 45 15.87 8.91 11.89
N ARG A 46 14.73 8.68 11.22
CA ARG A 46 13.84 9.74 10.70
C ARG A 46 12.50 9.80 11.42
N ASN A 47 12.26 8.88 12.32
CA ASN A 47 11.00 8.76 13.01
C ASN A 47 11.09 9.51 14.34
N THR A 48 10.55 10.71 14.39
CA THR A 48 10.63 11.61 15.56
C THR A 48 9.26 11.84 16.21
N HIS A 49 8.33 10.89 16.02
CA HIS A 49 7.00 10.97 16.61
C HIS A 49 7.06 10.87 18.14
N ASP A 50 6.41 11.78 18.86
CA ASP A 50 6.29 11.75 20.33
C ASP A 50 5.61 10.47 20.85
N LYS A 51 4.82 9.81 20.01
CA LYS A 51 4.06 8.59 20.34
C LYS A 51 4.78 7.29 19.96
N GLY A 52 5.99 7.36 19.45
CA GLY A 52 6.73 6.23 18.94
C GLY A 52 6.96 6.30 17.44
N ASN A 53 7.40 5.17 16.87
CA ASN A 53 7.71 5.09 15.45
C ASN A 53 6.51 4.60 14.67
N GLU A 54 6.03 5.35 13.68
CA GLU A 54 4.95 4.96 12.80
C GLU A 54 5.49 4.51 11.44
N PHE A 55 4.95 3.38 10.96
CA PHE A 55 5.35 2.77 9.69
C PHE A 55 4.14 2.41 8.85
N THR A 56 4.28 2.58 7.54
CA THR A 56 3.33 2.08 6.54
C THR A 56 3.98 0.96 5.74
N LEU A 57 3.39 -0.23 5.76
CA LEU A 57 3.82 -1.37 4.95
C LEU A 57 2.87 -1.52 3.76
N TYR A 58 3.38 -1.25 2.56
CA TYR A 58 2.66 -1.53 1.32
C TYR A 58 2.88 -2.99 0.91
N LEU A 59 1.78 -3.67 0.64
CA LEU A 59 1.77 -5.08 0.20
C LEU A 59 1.95 -5.18 -1.32
N PRO A 60 2.28 -6.38 -1.85
CA PRO A 60 2.46 -6.59 -3.28
C PRO A 60 1.26 -6.12 -4.11
N LEU A 61 1.54 -5.54 -5.29
CA LEU A 61 0.49 -5.02 -6.16
C LEU A 61 -0.27 -6.12 -6.91
N TYR A 62 0.34 -7.29 -7.10
CA TYR A 62 -0.23 -8.37 -7.91
C TYR A 62 -0.32 -9.70 -7.17
N ASN A 63 0.74 -10.13 -6.49
CA ASN A 63 0.71 -11.40 -5.79
C ASN A 63 -0.05 -11.29 -4.48
N GLY A 64 -0.99 -12.21 -4.25
CA GLY A 64 -1.76 -12.27 -3.01
C GLY A 64 -0.88 -12.64 -1.80
N VAL A 65 -1.19 -12.05 -0.65
CA VAL A 65 -0.56 -12.37 0.63
C VAL A 65 -1.49 -13.28 1.42
N LYS A 66 -1.10 -14.54 1.61
CA LYS A 66 -1.90 -15.53 2.37
C LYS A 66 -1.77 -15.36 3.88
N SER A 67 -0.58 -14.96 4.33
CA SER A 67 -0.31 -14.69 5.75
C SER A 67 0.76 -13.62 5.90
N LEU A 68 0.64 -12.82 6.94
CA LEU A 68 1.61 -11.80 7.31
C LEU A 68 1.89 -11.90 8.81
N GLN A 69 3.17 -11.95 9.17
CA GLN A 69 3.61 -11.90 10.55
C GLN A 69 4.60 -10.75 10.72
N ILE A 70 4.38 -9.93 11.73
CA ILE A 70 5.23 -8.78 12.04
C ILE A 70 5.94 -9.08 13.35
N GLY A 71 7.27 -9.09 13.34
CA GLY A 71 8.10 -9.25 14.51
C GLY A 71 8.76 -7.95 14.92
N VAL A 72 8.77 -7.67 16.21
CA VAL A 72 9.48 -6.54 16.82
C VAL A 72 10.46 -7.06 17.88
N PRO A 73 11.50 -6.29 18.26
CA PRO A 73 12.41 -6.69 19.33
C PRO A 73 11.68 -7.01 20.64
N LYS A 74 12.19 -8.00 21.38
CA LYS A 74 11.58 -8.37 22.66
C LYS A 74 11.55 -7.17 23.63
N GLY A 75 10.37 -6.91 24.18
CA GLY A 75 10.13 -5.79 25.09
C GLY A 75 9.67 -4.50 24.38
N SER A 76 9.66 -4.48 23.05
CA SER A 76 9.05 -3.37 22.30
C SER A 76 7.52 -3.47 22.34
N ARG A 77 6.87 -2.32 22.39
CA ARG A 77 5.43 -2.23 22.16
C ARG A 77 5.16 -2.18 20.66
N PHE A 78 4.10 -2.86 20.24
CA PHE A 78 3.60 -2.84 18.86
C PHE A 78 2.07 -2.68 18.88
N ASP A 79 1.57 -1.71 18.15
CA ASP A 79 0.14 -1.45 17.99
C ASP A 79 -0.15 -1.11 16.52
N PHE A 80 -1.34 -1.43 16.04
CA PHE A 80 -1.82 -0.93 14.76
C PHE A 80 -2.37 0.49 14.91
N VAL A 81 -2.01 1.35 13.97
CA VAL A 81 -2.60 2.69 13.86
C VAL A 81 -4.06 2.54 13.45
N ARG A 82 -4.94 3.32 14.06
CA ARG A 82 -6.36 3.32 13.69
C ARG A 82 -6.52 3.82 12.25
N PRO A 83 -7.37 3.17 11.43
CA PRO A 83 -7.70 3.70 10.12
C PRO A 83 -8.24 5.12 10.20
N SER A 84 -7.95 5.92 9.17
CA SER A 84 -8.57 7.23 9.01
C SER A 84 -10.10 7.09 8.95
N VAL A 85 -10.80 8.04 9.55
CA VAL A 85 -12.27 8.15 9.47
C VAL A 85 -12.74 8.97 8.27
N GLU A 86 -11.82 9.53 7.51
CA GLU A 86 -12.11 10.30 6.31
C GLU A 86 -12.64 9.42 5.20
N LYS A 87 -13.55 9.98 4.40
CA LYS A 87 -14.07 9.29 3.23
C LYS A 87 -12.96 9.07 2.20
N PRO A 88 -12.80 7.84 1.69
CA PRO A 88 -11.72 7.54 0.75
C PRO A 88 -11.96 8.13 -0.65
N VAL A 89 -10.88 8.31 -1.40
CA VAL A 89 -10.93 8.35 -2.85
C VAL A 89 -10.92 6.90 -3.34
N VAL A 90 -11.94 6.49 -4.07
CA VAL A 90 -12.06 5.13 -4.62
C VAL A 90 -11.70 5.17 -6.10
N ILE A 91 -10.75 4.33 -6.49
CA ILE A 91 -10.22 4.29 -7.85
C ILE A 91 -10.50 2.91 -8.43
N TYR A 92 -11.32 2.86 -9.48
CA TYR A 92 -11.61 1.66 -10.26
C TYR A 92 -10.92 1.74 -11.61
N GLY A 93 -10.43 0.61 -12.12
CA GLY A 93 -9.86 0.54 -13.45
C GLY A 93 -9.13 -0.79 -13.73
N THR A 94 -8.28 -0.76 -14.72
CA THR A 94 -7.53 -1.92 -15.19
C THR A 94 -6.11 -1.99 -14.56
N SER A 95 -5.13 -2.50 -15.29
CA SER A 95 -3.75 -2.67 -14.82
C SER A 95 -3.06 -1.34 -14.47
N ILE A 96 -3.40 -0.24 -15.14
CA ILE A 96 -2.81 1.07 -14.85
C ILE A 96 -3.32 1.58 -13.51
N ALA A 97 -4.63 1.45 -13.25
CA ALA A 97 -5.20 1.78 -11.95
C ALA A 97 -4.58 0.91 -10.83
N GLN A 98 -4.39 -0.39 -11.07
CA GLN A 98 -3.75 -1.30 -10.10
C GLN A 98 -2.30 -0.92 -9.76
N GLY A 99 -1.62 -0.21 -10.65
CA GLY A 99 -0.23 0.20 -10.47
C GLY A 99 0.77 -0.67 -11.23
N ALA A 100 0.38 -1.23 -12.39
CA ALA A 100 1.26 -2.00 -13.26
C ALA A 100 2.53 -1.24 -13.59
N CYS A 101 3.65 -1.97 -13.63
CA CYS A 101 5.01 -1.48 -13.90
C CYS A 101 5.55 -0.49 -12.85
N ALA A 102 4.87 -0.26 -11.73
CA ALA A 102 5.46 0.45 -10.61
C ALA A 102 6.70 -0.31 -10.10
N SER A 103 7.78 0.42 -9.82
CA SER A 103 9.06 -0.16 -9.40
C SER A 103 8.97 -0.94 -8.08
N ARG A 104 8.02 -0.58 -7.23
CA ARG A 104 7.70 -1.22 -5.94
C ARG A 104 6.31 -0.77 -5.48
N PRO A 105 5.66 -1.44 -4.51
CA PRO A 105 4.29 -1.13 -4.11
C PRO A 105 4.04 0.32 -3.73
N GLY A 106 4.88 0.93 -2.92
CA GLY A 106 4.73 2.34 -2.53
C GLY A 106 4.87 3.35 -3.68
N MET A 107 5.32 2.91 -4.86
CA MET A 107 5.42 3.72 -6.07
C MET A 107 4.26 3.54 -7.04
N ALA A 108 3.26 2.71 -6.71
CA ALA A 108 1.99 2.77 -7.42
C ALA A 108 1.42 4.20 -7.31
N TRP A 109 0.89 4.74 -8.39
CA TRP A 109 0.45 6.14 -8.43
C TRP A 109 -0.66 6.41 -7.41
N THR A 110 -1.51 5.43 -7.13
CA THR A 110 -2.56 5.51 -6.10
C THR A 110 -1.97 5.65 -4.70
N ASN A 111 -0.88 4.93 -4.39
CA ASN A 111 -0.17 5.03 -3.12
C ASN A 111 0.62 6.35 -2.99
N ILE A 112 1.13 6.88 -4.11
CA ILE A 112 1.72 8.22 -4.15
C ILE A 112 0.64 9.28 -3.87
N LEU A 113 -0.53 9.12 -4.50
CA LEU A 113 -1.67 10.02 -4.32
C LEU A 113 -2.11 10.05 -2.86
N GLN A 114 -2.29 8.87 -2.25
CA GLN A 114 -2.63 8.74 -0.83
C GLN A 114 -1.68 9.54 0.07
N ARG A 115 -0.37 9.38 -0.12
CA ARG A 115 0.62 10.11 0.67
C ARG A 115 0.62 11.63 0.42
N LYS A 116 0.29 12.05 -0.81
CA LYS A 116 0.26 13.49 -1.16
C LYS A 116 -0.99 14.19 -0.68
N LEU A 117 -2.13 13.50 -0.68
CA LEU A 117 -3.41 14.05 -0.25
C LEU A 117 -3.63 13.92 1.26
N ASP A 118 -2.85 13.04 1.91
CA ASP A 118 -3.08 12.62 3.30
C ASP A 118 -4.52 12.12 3.52
N MET A 119 -5.06 11.40 2.52
CA MET A 119 -6.41 10.85 2.50
C MET A 119 -6.40 9.37 2.17
N PRO A 120 -7.35 8.58 2.69
CA PRO A 120 -7.47 7.18 2.32
C PRO A 120 -7.73 7.03 0.81
N VAL A 121 -7.00 6.13 0.17
CA VAL A 121 -7.23 5.75 -1.23
C VAL A 121 -7.51 4.25 -1.30
N VAL A 122 -8.66 3.89 -1.84
CA VAL A 122 -9.04 2.50 -2.12
C VAL A 122 -8.75 2.21 -3.59
N ASN A 123 -7.76 1.38 -3.83
CA ASN A 123 -7.38 0.97 -5.18
C ASN A 123 -8.15 -0.31 -5.56
N LEU A 124 -9.05 -0.19 -6.51
CA LEU A 124 -9.83 -1.26 -7.12
C LEU A 124 -9.45 -1.42 -8.61
N GLY A 125 -8.15 -1.40 -8.89
CA GLY A 125 -7.61 -1.76 -10.18
C GLY A 125 -7.58 -3.27 -10.36
N PHE A 126 -8.19 -3.75 -11.44
CA PHE A 126 -8.27 -5.17 -11.79
C PHE A 126 -7.62 -5.42 -13.15
N SER A 127 -6.35 -5.77 -13.15
CA SER A 127 -5.56 -6.00 -14.37
C SER A 127 -6.25 -6.98 -15.32
N GLY A 128 -6.61 -6.50 -16.52
CA GLY A 128 -7.32 -7.29 -17.52
C GLY A 128 -8.82 -7.51 -17.26
N ASN A 129 -9.36 -7.07 -16.10
CA ASN A 129 -10.73 -7.34 -15.68
C ASN A 129 -11.51 -6.08 -15.24
N GLY A 130 -11.02 -4.89 -15.49
CA GLY A 130 -11.76 -3.66 -15.26
C GLY A 130 -12.80 -3.43 -16.37
N GLN A 131 -13.88 -4.21 -16.41
CA GLN A 131 -14.84 -4.29 -17.53
C GLN A 131 -16.20 -3.63 -17.27
N LEU A 132 -16.30 -2.81 -16.22
CA LEU A 132 -17.54 -2.10 -15.87
C LEU A 132 -18.72 -3.04 -15.54
N ASP A 133 -18.46 -4.16 -14.87
CA ASP A 133 -19.51 -5.13 -14.50
C ASP A 133 -20.57 -4.51 -13.60
N GLU A 134 -21.85 -4.63 -13.98
CA GLU A 134 -22.97 -4.08 -13.22
C GLU A 134 -23.00 -4.56 -11.76
N GLY A 135 -22.71 -5.85 -11.53
CA GLY A 135 -22.67 -6.42 -10.19
C GLY A 135 -21.59 -5.79 -9.31
N PHE A 136 -20.45 -5.45 -9.90
CA PHE A 136 -19.37 -4.77 -9.19
C PHE A 136 -19.75 -3.34 -8.81
N PHE A 137 -20.39 -2.59 -9.71
CA PHE A 137 -20.82 -1.22 -9.44
C PHE A 137 -21.88 -1.10 -8.34
N LYS A 138 -22.72 -2.13 -8.17
CA LYS A 138 -23.66 -2.20 -7.03
C LYS A 138 -22.90 -2.25 -5.70
N LEU A 139 -21.83 -3.06 -5.61
CA LEU A 139 -20.98 -3.14 -4.42
C LEU A 139 -20.16 -1.83 -4.24
N LEU A 140 -19.65 -1.27 -5.34
CA LEU A 140 -18.92 -0.01 -5.28
C LEU A 140 -19.75 1.13 -4.71
N ALA A 141 -21.04 1.18 -5.05
CA ALA A 141 -21.98 2.19 -4.55
C ALA A 141 -22.25 2.11 -3.03
N GLU A 142 -21.90 0.99 -2.38
CA GLU A 142 -22.00 0.86 -0.92
C GLU A 142 -20.86 1.56 -0.17
N VAL A 143 -19.77 1.90 -0.86
CA VAL A 143 -18.63 2.62 -0.25
C VAL A 143 -18.96 4.10 -0.16
N ASP A 144 -19.01 4.64 1.06
CA ASP A 144 -19.22 6.08 1.28
C ASP A 144 -17.92 6.84 0.98
N ALA A 145 -17.67 7.13 -0.29
CA ALA A 145 -16.46 7.75 -0.80
C ALA A 145 -16.57 9.28 -0.91
N ALA A 146 -15.44 9.97 -0.74
CA ALA A 146 -15.31 11.39 -1.06
C ALA A 146 -15.32 11.62 -2.59
N MET A 147 -14.76 10.65 -3.34
CA MET A 147 -14.67 10.72 -4.80
C MET A 147 -14.55 9.31 -5.39
N TYR A 148 -15.16 9.09 -6.53
CA TYR A 148 -14.93 7.92 -7.37
C TYR A 148 -14.16 8.34 -8.63
N VAL A 149 -13.09 7.62 -8.94
CA VAL A 149 -12.31 7.76 -10.18
C VAL A 149 -12.44 6.47 -10.95
N ILE A 150 -12.94 6.55 -12.18
CA ILE A 150 -13.14 5.40 -13.06
C ILE A 150 -12.23 5.57 -14.27
N ASP A 151 -11.31 4.62 -14.43
CA ASP A 151 -10.31 4.54 -15.50
C ASP A 151 -10.54 3.26 -16.31
N CYS A 152 -11.16 3.36 -17.49
CA CYS A 152 -11.54 2.24 -18.36
C CYS A 152 -11.31 2.56 -19.85
#